data_55644679795d2c63b80d9354a1ecb44d
#
_entry.id   55644679795d2c63b80d9354a1ecb44d
#
_cell.length_a   1.000
_cell.length_b   1.000
_cell.length_c   1.000
_cell.angle_alpha   90.00
_cell.angle_beta   90.00
_cell.angle_gamma   90.00
#
_symmetry.space_group_name_H-M   'P 1'
#
loop_
_entity.id
_entity.type
_entity.pdbx_description
1 polymer ?
#
loop_
_entity_poly.entity_id
_entity_poly.type
_entity_poly.pdbx_seq_one_letter_code
_entity_poly.pdbx_strand_id
1 'polypeptide(L)'
;MQSFIDLEGASGATYRFHRVNDLSNLPAIAGNFAYVQGDGPRPLLVCCGTDETLLKAAARWPSAQQSHKATAIYVRRNVSWKVRAFEHEDIVKKHHPPLVVATELDRQL
;
A
#
# COMPACT_ATOMS: atom_id res chain seq x y z
N MET A 1 17.48 3.52 5.62
CA MET A 1 16.40 3.28 4.66
C MET A 1 15.85 1.88 4.87
N GLN A 2 14.56 1.74 5.05
CA GLN A 2 13.95 0.44 5.32
C GLN A 2 13.73 -0.35 4.02
N SER A 3 14.13 -1.62 4.00
CA SER A 3 13.84 -2.51 2.85
C SER A 3 12.43 -3.07 2.92
N PHE A 4 11.82 -3.05 4.08
CA PHE A 4 10.42 -3.45 4.28
C PHE A 4 9.84 -2.70 5.47
N ILE A 5 8.51 -2.70 5.55
CA ILE A 5 7.79 -2.23 6.74
C ILE A 5 6.74 -3.28 7.10
N ASP A 6 6.39 -3.34 8.37
CA ASP A 6 5.30 -4.17 8.85
C ASP A 6 4.15 -3.25 9.27
N LEU A 7 3.03 -3.34 8.58
CA LEU A 7 1.84 -2.56 8.89
C LEU A 7 0.89 -3.41 9.74
N GLU A 8 0.53 -2.89 10.90
CA GLU A 8 -0.43 -3.55 11.77
C GLU A 8 -1.84 -3.18 11.35
N GLY A 9 -2.73 -4.16 11.30
CA GLY A 9 -4.15 -3.94 11.07
C GLY A 9 -4.92 -3.79 12.38
N ALA A 10 -6.17 -3.39 12.27
CA ALA A 10 -7.06 -3.25 13.43
C ALA A 10 -7.27 -4.57 14.17
N SER A 11 -7.15 -5.69 13.47
CA SER A 11 -7.26 -7.05 14.06
C SER A 11 -6.06 -7.43 14.92
N GLY A 12 -4.96 -6.68 14.86
CA GLY A 12 -3.71 -7.02 15.52
C GLY A 12 -2.75 -7.81 14.63
N ALA A 13 -3.18 -8.27 13.45
CA ALA A 13 -2.30 -8.92 12.50
C ALA A 13 -1.32 -7.91 11.90
N THR A 14 -0.15 -8.38 11.48
CA THR A 14 0.84 -7.52 10.81
C THR A 14 1.08 -8.03 9.41
N TYR A 15 1.30 -7.09 8.49
CA TYR A 15 1.47 -7.38 7.08
C TYR A 15 2.76 -6.76 6.58
N ARG A 16 3.64 -7.57 5.99
CA ARG A 16 4.93 -7.10 5.51
C ARG A 16 4.82 -6.59 4.08
N PHE A 17 5.28 -5.36 3.89
CA PHE A 17 5.37 -4.71 2.58
C PHE A 17 6.84 -4.46 2.27
N HIS A 18 7.23 -4.67 1.03
CA HIS A 18 8.62 -4.48 0.60
C HIS A 18 8.79 -3.19 -0.18
N ARG A 19 9.89 -2.50 0.07
CA ARG A 19 10.18 -1.23 -0.57
C ARG A 19 10.38 -1.40 -2.07
N VAL A 20 9.82 -0.46 -2.82
CA VAL A 20 10.05 -0.36 -4.26
C VAL A 20 11.17 0.66 -4.48
N ASN A 21 12.32 0.20 -4.96
CA ASN A 21 13.47 1.07 -5.20
C ASN A 21 13.47 1.61 -6.63
N ASP A 22 12.82 0.94 -7.55
CA ASP A 22 12.76 1.32 -8.96
C ASP A 22 11.32 1.16 -9.46
N LEU A 23 10.67 2.28 -9.75
CA LEU A 23 9.27 2.27 -10.19
C LEU A 23 9.06 1.61 -11.55
N SER A 24 10.12 1.42 -12.33
CA SER A 24 10.03 0.69 -13.60
C SER A 24 10.02 -0.83 -13.39
N ASN A 25 10.25 -1.29 -12.16
CA ASN A 25 10.36 -2.71 -11.81
C ASN A 25 9.22 -3.19 -10.91
N LEU A 26 8.05 -2.58 -11.02
CA LEU A 26 6.89 -3.05 -10.27
C LEU A 26 6.45 -4.43 -10.79
N PRO A 27 6.06 -5.35 -9.89
CA PRO A 27 5.68 -6.69 -10.32
C PRO A 27 4.31 -6.72 -11.01
N ALA A 28 4.19 -7.54 -12.05
CA ALA A 28 2.94 -7.75 -12.77
C ALA A 28 2.10 -8.83 -12.07
N ILE A 29 1.77 -8.59 -10.80
CA ILE A 29 1.01 -9.51 -9.97
C ILE A 29 0.06 -8.70 -9.07
N ALA A 30 -1.06 -9.30 -8.70
CA ALA A 30 -2.02 -8.65 -7.80
C ALA A 30 -1.42 -8.44 -6.41
N GLY A 31 -1.81 -7.38 -5.74
CA GLY A 31 -1.32 -7.12 -4.39
C GLY A 31 -1.84 -5.85 -3.75
N ASN A 32 -1.25 -5.55 -2.61
CA ASN A 32 -1.50 -4.33 -1.84
C ASN A 32 -0.31 -3.39 -2.00
N PHE A 33 -0.56 -2.09 -1.91
CA PHE A 33 0.53 -1.12 -1.91
C PHE A 33 0.29 -0.04 -0.86
N ALA A 34 1.37 0.62 -0.47
CA ALA A 34 1.33 1.67 0.55
C ALA A 34 2.34 2.74 0.21
N TYR A 35 1.95 4.01 0.39
CA TYR A 35 2.87 5.14 0.32
C TYR A 35 3.02 5.66 1.74
N VAL A 36 4.26 6.01 2.11
CA VAL A 36 4.55 6.46 3.46
C VAL A 36 5.35 7.75 3.45
N GLN A 37 5.32 8.47 4.57
CA GLN A 37 6.14 9.64 4.82
C GLN A 37 7.07 9.32 6.00
N GLY A 38 8.36 9.57 5.82
CA GLY A 38 9.35 9.36 6.87
C GLY A 38 10.21 8.14 6.64
N ASP A 39 11.42 8.14 7.23
CA ASP A 39 12.44 7.11 7.03
C ASP A 39 12.60 6.17 8.22
N GLY A 40 11.90 6.39 9.31
CA GLY A 40 12.03 5.59 10.51
C GLY A 40 11.35 4.23 10.39
N PRO A 41 11.44 3.40 11.43
CA PRO A 41 10.79 2.07 11.43
C PRO A 41 9.27 2.14 11.47
N ARG A 42 8.71 3.30 11.81
CA ARG A 42 7.25 3.51 11.87
C ARG A 42 6.87 4.75 11.08
N PRO A 43 7.03 4.71 9.75
CA PRO A 43 6.66 5.86 8.93
C PRO A 43 5.15 6.07 8.96
N LEU A 44 4.73 7.31 8.65
CA LEU A 44 3.32 7.65 8.57
C LEU A 44 2.74 7.08 7.28
N LEU A 45 1.66 6.32 7.37
CA LEU A 45 0.96 5.80 6.19
C LEU A 45 0.11 6.92 5.58
N VAL A 46 0.40 7.30 4.35
CA VAL A 46 -0.34 8.35 3.65
C VAL A 46 -1.27 7.81 2.56
N CYS A 47 -1.02 6.63 2.07
CA CYS A 47 -1.89 6.00 1.05
C CYS A 47 -1.84 4.49 1.21
N CYS A 48 -2.99 3.86 1.04
CA CYS A 48 -3.10 2.40 1.05
C CYS A 48 -4.04 1.99 -0.09
N GLY A 49 -3.67 0.94 -0.81
CA GLY A 49 -4.49 0.49 -1.93
C GLY A 49 -4.31 -0.97 -2.29
N THR A 50 -5.18 -1.43 -3.18
CA THR A 50 -5.11 -2.75 -3.80
C THR A 50 -5.21 -2.60 -5.31
N ASP A 51 -4.65 -3.57 -6.03
CA ASP A 51 -4.82 -3.64 -7.48
C ASP A 51 -4.65 -5.08 -7.95
N GLU A 52 -5.31 -5.39 -9.07
CA GLU A 52 -5.16 -6.68 -9.74
C GLU A 52 -3.76 -6.83 -10.34
N THR A 53 -3.05 -5.73 -10.52
CA THR A 53 -1.65 -5.73 -10.92
C THR A 53 -0.91 -4.59 -10.23
N LEU A 54 0.18 -4.94 -9.55
CA LEU A 54 1.03 -3.94 -8.89
C LEU A 54 1.78 -3.06 -9.89
N LEU A 55 1.71 -3.34 -11.20
CA LEU A 55 2.21 -2.42 -12.20
C LEU A 55 1.55 -1.04 -12.08
N LYS A 56 0.34 -0.97 -11.55
CA LYS A 56 -0.40 0.28 -11.37
C LYS A 56 -0.22 0.90 -9.97
N ALA A 57 0.63 0.30 -9.14
CA ALA A 57 0.78 0.76 -7.75
C ALA A 57 1.29 2.19 -7.64
N ALA A 58 2.00 2.69 -8.64
CA ALA A 58 2.55 4.04 -8.64
C ALA A 58 1.64 5.09 -9.31
N ALA A 59 0.41 4.73 -9.68
CA ALA A 59 -0.46 5.65 -10.42
C ALA A 59 -0.76 6.95 -9.66
N ARG A 60 -0.85 6.88 -8.33
CA ARG A 60 -1.13 8.05 -7.48
C ARG A 60 0.13 8.65 -6.85
N TRP A 61 1.31 8.13 -7.22
CA TRP A 61 2.55 8.55 -6.58
C TRP A 61 2.86 10.04 -6.73
N PRO A 62 2.79 10.64 -7.94
CA PRO A 62 3.08 12.06 -8.07
C PRO A 62 2.17 12.93 -7.20
N SER A 63 0.89 12.60 -7.15
CA SER A 63 -0.08 13.32 -6.33
C SER A 63 0.23 13.18 -4.84
N ALA A 64 0.58 11.97 -4.39
CA ALA A 64 0.91 11.72 -2.99
C ALA A 64 2.18 12.46 -2.56
N GLN A 65 3.18 12.53 -3.44
CA GLN A 65 4.39 13.29 -3.16
C GLN A 65 4.08 14.78 -3.00
N GLN A 66 3.27 15.32 -3.89
CA GLN A 66 2.96 16.73 -3.89
C GLN A 66 2.04 17.14 -2.74
N SER A 67 0.99 16.36 -2.49
CA SER A 67 -0.06 16.73 -1.52
C SER A 67 0.22 16.24 -0.11
N HIS A 68 0.95 15.14 0.06
CA HIS A 68 1.14 14.49 1.34
C HIS A 68 2.60 14.21 1.69
N LYS A 69 3.53 14.72 0.89
CA LYS A 69 4.98 14.58 1.12
C LYS A 69 5.42 13.13 1.28
N ALA A 70 4.80 12.23 0.52
CA ALA A 70 5.18 10.83 0.54
C ALA A 70 6.63 10.66 0.10
N THR A 71 7.36 9.76 0.77
CA THR A 71 8.79 9.56 0.56
C THR A 71 9.16 8.18 0.04
N ALA A 72 8.28 7.19 0.19
CA ALA A 72 8.56 5.82 -0.26
C ALA A 72 7.29 5.06 -0.60
N ILE A 73 7.44 4.12 -1.54
CA ILE A 73 6.39 3.18 -1.94
C ILE A 73 6.80 1.78 -1.49
N TYR A 74 5.84 1.04 -0.95
CA TYR A 74 6.01 -0.34 -0.54
C TYR A 74 4.91 -1.18 -1.16
N VAL A 75 5.20 -2.43 -1.49
CA VAL A 75 4.23 -3.35 -2.08
C VAL A 75 4.22 -4.70 -1.37
N ARG A 76 3.08 -5.36 -1.42
CA ARG A 76 2.88 -6.70 -0.88
C ARG A 76 2.17 -7.53 -1.94
N ARG A 77 2.85 -8.56 -2.46
CA ARG A 77 2.23 -9.49 -3.40
C ARG A 77 1.14 -10.25 -2.68
N ASN A 78 -0.06 -10.29 -3.26
CA ASN A 78 -1.21 -10.88 -2.58
C ASN A 78 -2.25 -11.26 -3.63
N VAL A 79 -2.14 -12.50 -4.10
CA VAL A 79 -2.88 -12.97 -5.27
C VAL A 79 -4.37 -13.17 -5.01
N SER A 80 -4.74 -13.64 -3.81
CA SER A 80 -6.13 -13.88 -3.49
C SER A 80 -6.89 -12.57 -3.30
N TRP A 81 -7.92 -12.35 -4.12
CA TRP A 81 -8.74 -11.15 -4.03
C TRP A 81 -9.33 -10.96 -2.62
N LYS A 82 -9.88 -12.03 -2.05
CA LYS A 82 -10.51 -11.94 -0.73
C LYS A 82 -9.51 -11.61 0.37
N VAL A 83 -8.31 -12.17 0.28
CA VAL A 83 -7.26 -11.95 1.28
C VAL A 83 -6.75 -10.51 1.19
N ARG A 84 -6.44 -10.02 -0.02
CA ARG A 84 -5.95 -8.65 -0.13
C ARG A 84 -7.00 -7.60 0.22
N ALA A 85 -8.27 -7.88 -0.07
CA ALA A 85 -9.36 -6.98 0.32
C ALA A 85 -9.49 -6.90 1.84
N PHE A 86 -9.43 -8.06 2.53
CA PHE A 86 -9.50 -8.11 3.98
C PHE A 86 -8.33 -7.35 4.62
N GLU A 87 -7.11 -7.62 4.14
CA GLU A 87 -5.91 -6.97 4.67
C GLU A 87 -5.93 -5.47 4.43
N HIS A 88 -6.38 -5.05 3.26
CA HIS A 88 -6.54 -3.63 2.94
C HIS A 88 -7.47 -2.94 3.93
N GLU A 89 -8.66 -3.49 4.15
CA GLU A 89 -9.62 -2.92 5.10
C GLU A 89 -9.08 -2.90 6.52
N ASP A 90 -8.38 -3.97 6.91
CA ASP A 90 -7.79 -4.09 8.24
C ASP A 90 -6.76 -2.97 8.50
N ILE A 91 -5.92 -2.70 7.49
CA ILE A 91 -4.93 -1.62 7.56
C ILE A 91 -5.62 -0.25 7.59
N VAL A 92 -6.60 -0.04 6.73
CA VAL A 92 -7.32 1.23 6.66
C VAL A 92 -8.01 1.54 7.98
N LYS A 93 -8.63 0.56 8.61
CA LYS A 93 -9.29 0.73 9.92
C LYS A 93 -8.33 1.13 11.01
N LYS A 94 -7.09 0.63 10.96
CA LYS A 94 -6.08 0.96 11.97
C LYS A 94 -5.48 2.35 11.75
N HIS A 95 -5.11 2.66 10.50
CA HIS A 95 -4.27 3.82 10.22
C HIS A 95 -5.02 5.03 9.69
N HIS A 96 -6.22 4.84 9.14
CA HIS A 96 -7.01 5.93 8.55
C HIS A 96 -6.18 6.83 7.63
N PRO A 97 -5.49 6.26 6.61
CA PRO A 97 -4.66 7.09 5.74
C PRO A 97 -5.52 8.08 4.94
N PRO A 98 -4.98 9.27 4.62
CA PRO A 98 -5.76 10.27 3.88
C PRO A 98 -6.12 9.84 2.46
N LEU A 99 -5.34 8.94 1.86
CA LEU A 99 -5.63 8.42 0.52
C LEU A 99 -5.89 6.92 0.61
N VAL A 100 -7.00 6.49 0.01
CA VAL A 100 -7.36 5.08 -0.08
C VAL A 100 -7.72 4.80 -1.54
N VAL A 101 -7.06 3.80 -2.13
CA VAL A 101 -7.27 3.41 -3.52
C VAL A 101 -7.82 1.99 -3.55
N ALA A 102 -9.12 1.87 -3.79
CA ALA A 102 -9.83 0.59 -3.74
C ALA A 102 -10.67 0.35 -4.99
N THR A 103 -10.18 0.77 -6.16
CA THR A 103 -10.92 0.64 -7.42
C THR A 103 -11.29 -0.80 -7.73
N GLU A 104 -10.42 -1.73 -7.38
CA GLU A 104 -10.68 -3.16 -7.55
C GLU A 104 -11.89 -3.60 -6.72
N LEU A 105 -12.01 -3.08 -5.49
CA LEU A 105 -13.12 -3.41 -4.61
C LEU A 105 -14.43 -2.81 -5.12
N ASP A 106 -14.37 -1.61 -5.67
CA ASP A 106 -15.53 -0.94 -6.23
C ASP A 106 -16.14 -1.72 -7.38
N ARG A 107 -15.31 -2.40 -8.17
CA ARG A 107 -15.81 -3.20 -9.30
C ARG A 107 -16.52 -4.47 -8.87
N GLN A 108 -16.40 -4.87 -7.62
CA GLN A 108 -17.04 -6.05 -7.08
C GLN A 108 -18.47 -5.76 -6.56
N LEU A 109 -18.80 -4.51 -6.47
CA LEU A 109 -20.12 -4.09 -6.03
C LEU A 109 -21.08 -3.99 -7.21
#